data_56b8c91c1e320e23c29ac8f3259cea4d
#
_entry.id   56b8c91c1e320e23c29ac8f3259cea4d
#
_cell.length_a   1.000
_cell.length_b   1.000
_cell.length_c   1.000
_cell.angle_alpha   90.00
_cell.angle_beta   90.00
_cell.angle_gamma   90.00
#
_symmetry.space_group_name_H-M   'P 1'
#
loop_
_entity.id
_entity.type
_entity.pdbx_description
1 polymer ?
#
loop_
_entity_poly.entity_id
_entity_poly.type
_entity_poly.pdbx_seq_one_letter_code
_entity_poly.pdbx_strand_id
1 'polypeptide(L)'
;MAKDKFSRTKACATKTLYAVMKEMSRRGGSIPAKEIYPFVNENVELTDWEKEPAGKMQYIRWTNSFQFYSIDYQKAGFIIKKSGTWYITPEGEKIMKKTPEEVMNIANDAYHEWRRLNPKDDSPEEEPNDETAEKDNTMNLDLLESDAREGIRQFIVSKSPYEFQDMVAALLRAMDYHTPFIAPKGKDGGIDIIAYLDPLGAKTPRIKVQVKHKPETAIGASEVRALSGVLKAGDIALFVTSGTYSADARNAASGNDKFIRLIDGNDFIDMWQKYYDKMTDDDKNMLPLKRISFLGNNE
;
A
#
# COMPACT_ATOMS: atom_id res chain seq x y z
N MET A 1 -6.38 9.43 -42.48
CA MET A 1 -6.54 8.52 -41.36
C MET A 1 -7.44 9.19 -40.33
N ALA A 2 -8.67 8.67 -40.12
CA ALA A 2 -9.57 9.19 -39.11
C ALA A 2 -8.91 9.00 -37.75
N LYS A 3 -8.71 10.09 -36.97
CA LYS A 3 -8.33 9.99 -35.56
C LYS A 3 -9.45 9.21 -34.87
N ASP A 4 -9.14 8.04 -34.31
CA ASP A 4 -10.07 7.34 -33.43
C ASP A 4 -10.48 8.32 -32.32
N LYS A 5 -11.77 8.63 -32.31
CA LYS A 5 -12.35 9.58 -31.38
C LYS A 5 -12.40 8.84 -30.03
N PHE A 6 -11.73 9.37 -28.99
CA PHE A 6 -11.81 8.80 -27.64
C PHE A 6 -13.27 8.58 -27.20
N SER A 7 -13.50 7.54 -26.41
CA SER A 7 -14.74 7.39 -25.65
C SER A 7 -14.98 8.62 -24.76
N ARG A 8 -16.22 8.85 -24.34
CA ARG A 8 -16.52 9.98 -23.43
C ARG A 8 -15.74 9.90 -22.12
N THR A 9 -15.61 8.70 -21.55
CA THR A 9 -14.86 8.43 -20.35
C THR A 9 -13.36 8.73 -20.52
N LYS A 10 -12.76 8.24 -21.61
CA LYS A 10 -11.34 8.49 -21.92
C LYS A 10 -11.08 9.98 -22.20
N ALA A 11 -11.98 10.66 -22.91
CA ALA A 11 -11.85 12.10 -23.15
C ALA A 11 -11.96 12.92 -21.85
N CYS A 12 -12.86 12.53 -20.94
CA CYS A 12 -12.98 13.14 -19.62
C CYS A 12 -11.70 12.95 -18.79
N ALA A 13 -11.19 11.72 -18.70
CA ALA A 13 -9.94 11.42 -18.00
C ALA A 13 -8.75 12.17 -18.60
N THR A 14 -8.67 12.26 -19.92
CA THR A 14 -7.59 12.97 -20.62
C THR A 14 -7.48 14.43 -20.17
N LYS A 15 -8.58 15.17 -20.18
CA LYS A 15 -8.55 16.60 -19.79
C LYS A 15 -8.29 16.78 -18.28
N THR A 16 -8.88 15.93 -17.44
CA THR A 16 -8.79 16.06 -15.99
C THR A 16 -7.39 15.65 -15.46
N LEU A 17 -6.84 14.53 -15.93
CA LEU A 17 -5.50 14.09 -15.57
C LEU A 17 -4.42 15.05 -16.05
N TYR A 18 -4.53 15.52 -17.29
CA TYR A 18 -3.58 16.49 -17.82
C TYR A 18 -3.60 17.81 -17.05
N ALA A 19 -4.79 18.29 -16.67
CA ALA A 19 -4.93 19.49 -15.84
C ALA A 19 -4.27 19.32 -14.47
N VAL A 20 -4.46 18.15 -13.82
CA VAL A 20 -3.83 17.85 -12.52
C VAL A 20 -2.31 17.74 -12.66
N MET A 21 -1.78 17.11 -13.71
CA MET A 21 -0.33 17.09 -13.95
C MET A 21 0.24 18.50 -14.13
N LYS A 22 -0.46 19.35 -14.87
CA LYS A 22 -0.06 20.74 -15.07
C LYS A 22 -0.04 21.52 -13.76
N GLU A 23 -1.02 21.28 -12.90
CA GLU A 23 -1.07 21.91 -11.58
C GLU A 23 0.02 21.37 -10.65
N MET A 24 0.33 20.07 -10.68
CA MET A 24 1.48 19.50 -9.94
C MET A 24 2.78 20.19 -10.36
N SER A 25 3.03 20.30 -11.66
CA SER A 25 4.21 21.00 -12.20
C SER A 25 4.28 22.47 -11.72
N ARG A 26 3.14 23.19 -11.77
CA ARG A 26 3.04 24.58 -11.30
C ARG A 26 3.34 24.73 -9.80
N ARG A 27 2.96 23.72 -8.99
CA ARG A 27 3.19 23.70 -7.53
C ARG A 27 4.57 23.17 -7.11
N GLY A 28 5.47 22.93 -8.05
CA GLY A 28 6.79 22.41 -7.75
C GLY A 28 6.85 20.89 -7.62
N GLY A 29 5.94 20.18 -8.29
CA GLY A 29 6.04 18.74 -8.51
C GLY A 29 5.01 17.88 -7.79
N SER A 30 4.09 18.44 -6.97
CA SER A 30 3.15 17.63 -6.21
C SER A 30 1.83 18.32 -5.89
N ILE A 31 0.81 17.52 -5.55
CA ILE A 31 -0.50 17.98 -5.06
C ILE A 31 -1.04 16.98 -4.01
N PRO A 32 -1.55 17.43 -2.85
CA PRO A 32 -2.27 16.56 -1.92
C PRO A 32 -3.52 15.95 -2.58
N ALA A 33 -3.75 14.64 -2.41
CA ALA A 33 -4.87 13.94 -3.05
C ALA A 33 -6.24 14.57 -2.71
N LYS A 34 -6.41 15.05 -1.46
CA LYS A 34 -7.62 15.74 -1.01
C LYS A 34 -7.94 17.05 -1.76
N GLU A 35 -6.94 17.65 -2.41
CA GLU A 35 -7.09 18.90 -3.16
C GLU A 35 -7.36 18.67 -4.66
N ILE A 36 -7.17 17.45 -5.16
CA ILE A 36 -7.32 17.13 -6.59
C ILE A 36 -8.76 17.35 -7.05
N TYR A 37 -9.74 16.80 -6.35
CA TYR A 37 -11.15 16.92 -6.76
C TYR A 37 -11.68 18.34 -6.66
N PRO A 38 -11.44 19.11 -5.57
CA PRO A 38 -11.73 20.53 -5.53
C PRO A 38 -11.09 21.28 -6.70
N PHE A 39 -9.80 21.07 -6.95
CA PHE A 39 -9.09 21.71 -8.06
C PHE A 39 -9.74 21.42 -9.42
N VAL A 40 -10.04 20.15 -9.72
CA VAL A 40 -10.68 19.76 -11.00
C VAL A 40 -12.06 20.42 -11.15
N ASN A 41 -12.88 20.41 -10.09
CA ASN A 41 -14.20 21.01 -10.12
C ASN A 41 -14.17 22.53 -10.37
N GLU A 42 -13.15 23.22 -9.90
CA GLU A 42 -13.00 24.67 -10.02
C GLU A 42 -12.31 25.10 -11.34
N ASN A 43 -11.40 24.30 -11.87
CA ASN A 43 -10.46 24.72 -12.90
C ASN A 43 -10.61 23.96 -14.24
N VAL A 44 -11.39 22.88 -14.28
CA VAL A 44 -11.63 22.10 -15.50
C VAL A 44 -13.08 22.23 -15.94
N GLU A 45 -13.29 22.59 -17.18
CA GLU A 45 -14.64 22.65 -17.74
C GLU A 45 -15.21 21.24 -17.92
N LEU A 46 -16.11 20.86 -17.00
CA LEU A 46 -16.79 19.58 -16.99
C LEU A 46 -18.20 19.76 -17.57
N THR A 47 -18.59 18.86 -18.47
CA THR A 47 -19.96 18.80 -19.03
C THR A 47 -20.95 18.30 -17.97
N ASP A 48 -22.25 18.54 -18.20
CA ASP A 48 -23.31 18.05 -17.30
C ASP A 48 -23.24 16.52 -17.16
N TRP A 49 -23.03 15.80 -18.27
CA TRP A 49 -22.87 14.34 -18.24
C TRP A 49 -21.70 13.87 -17.35
N GLU A 50 -20.59 14.58 -17.34
CA GLU A 50 -19.42 14.24 -16.49
C GLU A 50 -19.67 14.50 -15.01
N LYS A 51 -20.51 15.49 -14.68
CA LYS A 51 -20.91 15.85 -13.31
C LYS A 51 -22.04 14.99 -12.77
N GLU A 52 -22.81 14.32 -13.63
CA GLU A 52 -23.91 13.49 -13.19
C GLU A 52 -23.42 12.23 -12.46
N PRO A 53 -24.18 11.79 -11.46
CA PRO A 53 -23.96 10.49 -10.83
C PRO A 53 -24.35 9.36 -11.80
N ALA A 54 -23.63 8.24 -11.71
CA ALA A 54 -23.89 7.04 -12.50
C ALA A 54 -23.75 5.77 -11.66
N GLY A 55 -24.28 4.66 -12.21
CA GLY A 55 -24.25 3.36 -11.56
C GLY A 55 -25.12 3.28 -10.30
N LYS A 56 -25.22 2.07 -9.72
CA LYS A 56 -25.99 1.81 -8.49
C LYS A 56 -25.43 2.57 -7.27
N MET A 57 -24.14 2.84 -7.27
CA MET A 57 -23.41 3.52 -6.17
C MET A 57 -23.43 5.05 -6.30
N GLN A 58 -24.07 5.61 -7.34
CA GLN A 58 -24.18 7.05 -7.55
C GLN A 58 -22.84 7.79 -7.56
N TYR A 59 -21.79 7.18 -8.12
CA TYR A 59 -20.49 7.84 -8.26
C TYR A 59 -20.56 8.93 -9.36
N ILE A 60 -19.81 10.00 -9.21
CA ILE A 60 -19.71 11.04 -10.23
C ILE A 60 -18.84 10.52 -11.39
N ARG A 61 -19.36 10.58 -12.64
CA ARG A 61 -18.69 9.98 -13.80
C ARG A 61 -17.25 10.44 -13.99
N TRP A 62 -16.99 11.73 -13.87
CA TRP A 62 -15.64 12.22 -14.05
C TRP A 62 -14.64 11.69 -13.01
N THR A 63 -15.06 11.53 -11.76
CA THR A 63 -14.16 11.01 -10.70
C THR A 63 -13.78 9.56 -10.96
N ASN A 64 -14.72 8.76 -11.44
CA ASN A 64 -14.47 7.38 -11.80
C ASN A 64 -13.52 7.29 -13.00
N SER A 65 -13.80 8.02 -14.08
CA SER A 65 -12.93 8.07 -15.27
C SER A 65 -11.51 8.53 -14.92
N PHE A 66 -11.40 9.57 -14.06
CA PHE A 66 -10.13 10.09 -13.56
C PHE A 66 -9.33 9.02 -12.82
N GLN A 67 -9.95 8.31 -11.87
CA GLN A 67 -9.28 7.27 -11.10
C GLN A 67 -8.85 6.09 -11.99
N PHE A 68 -9.73 5.62 -12.85
CA PHE A 68 -9.43 4.53 -13.78
C PHE A 68 -8.17 4.80 -14.59
N TYR A 69 -8.16 5.86 -15.37
CA TYR A 69 -7.02 6.18 -16.25
C TYR A 69 -5.78 6.70 -15.49
N SER A 70 -5.91 7.09 -14.22
CA SER A 70 -4.75 7.45 -13.41
C SER A 70 -3.79 6.28 -13.16
N ILE A 71 -4.28 5.03 -13.30
CA ILE A 71 -3.45 3.81 -13.26
C ILE A 71 -2.51 3.78 -14.46
N ASP A 72 -3.01 4.10 -15.65
CA ASP A 72 -2.20 4.12 -16.87
C ASP A 72 -1.04 5.11 -16.72
N TYR A 73 -1.31 6.30 -16.17
CA TYR A 73 -0.31 7.32 -15.91
C TYR A 73 0.73 6.88 -14.88
N GLN A 74 0.29 6.12 -13.88
CA GLN A 74 1.19 5.56 -12.85
C GLN A 74 2.07 4.44 -13.43
N LYS A 75 1.49 3.54 -14.24
CA LYS A 75 2.22 2.44 -14.89
C LYS A 75 3.16 2.95 -16.00
N ALA A 76 2.81 4.06 -16.65
CA ALA A 76 3.70 4.77 -17.58
C ALA A 76 4.83 5.53 -16.86
N GLY A 77 4.82 5.58 -15.53
CA GLY A 77 5.83 6.28 -14.76
C GLY A 77 5.71 7.81 -14.80
N PHE A 78 4.55 8.37 -15.18
CA PHE A 78 4.34 9.83 -15.25
C PHE A 78 4.00 10.44 -13.90
N ILE A 79 3.32 9.68 -13.05
CA ILE A 79 2.92 10.09 -11.71
C ILE A 79 3.27 9.02 -10.68
N ILE A 80 3.47 9.45 -9.45
CA ILE A 80 3.61 8.59 -8.27
C ILE A 80 2.56 9.04 -7.26
N LYS A 81 1.80 8.07 -6.73
CA LYS A 81 0.87 8.28 -5.63
C LYS A 81 1.53 7.78 -4.35
N LYS A 82 1.79 8.66 -3.40
CA LYS A 82 2.47 8.29 -2.15
C LYS A 82 1.95 9.12 -0.99
N SER A 83 1.54 8.46 0.10
CA SER A 83 1.17 9.12 1.38
C SER A 83 0.09 10.19 1.23
N GLY A 84 -0.96 9.92 0.44
CA GLY A 84 -2.02 10.89 0.20
C GLY A 84 -1.59 12.11 -0.62
N THR A 85 -0.46 12.04 -1.32
CA THR A 85 0.06 13.09 -2.20
C THR A 85 0.42 12.48 -3.54
N TRP A 86 0.07 13.18 -4.61
CA TRP A 86 0.47 12.83 -5.97
C TRP A 86 1.67 13.65 -6.38
N TYR A 87 2.63 13.02 -7.03
CA TYR A 87 3.86 13.62 -7.52
C TYR A 87 3.95 13.42 -9.02
N ILE A 88 4.35 14.47 -9.75
CA ILE A 88 4.75 14.32 -11.14
C ILE A 88 6.23 13.89 -11.19
N THR A 89 6.54 12.93 -12.05
CA THR A 89 7.93 12.46 -12.22
C THR A 89 8.68 13.31 -13.24
N PRO A 90 10.02 13.19 -13.35
CA PRO A 90 10.77 13.80 -14.44
C PRO A 90 10.30 13.36 -15.84
N GLU A 91 9.82 12.12 -15.97
CA GLU A 91 9.21 11.59 -17.19
C GLU A 91 7.86 12.25 -17.45
N GLY A 92 7.04 12.41 -16.38
CA GLY A 92 5.78 13.14 -16.43
C GLY A 92 5.95 14.60 -16.86
N GLU A 93 6.97 15.28 -16.36
CA GLU A 93 7.31 16.66 -16.79
C GLU A 93 7.70 16.71 -18.27
N LYS A 94 8.48 15.75 -18.75
CA LYS A 94 8.91 15.68 -20.17
C LYS A 94 7.75 15.43 -21.11
N ILE A 95 6.83 14.52 -20.74
CA ILE A 95 5.72 14.13 -21.60
C ILE A 95 4.70 15.26 -21.77
N MET A 96 4.57 16.18 -20.82
CA MET A 96 3.67 17.33 -20.89
C MET A 96 3.98 18.35 -22.00
N LYS A 97 5.08 18.16 -22.74
CA LYS A 97 5.32 18.89 -24.00
C LYS A 97 4.44 18.42 -25.15
N LYS A 98 3.75 17.29 -24.99
CA LYS A 98 2.81 16.72 -25.96
C LYS A 98 1.37 17.15 -25.67
N THR A 99 0.48 16.91 -26.62
CA THR A 99 -0.95 17.18 -26.40
C THR A 99 -1.54 16.22 -25.36
N PRO A 100 -2.63 16.61 -24.68
CA PRO A 100 -3.30 15.74 -23.71
C PRO A 100 -3.64 14.36 -24.27
N GLU A 101 -4.10 14.30 -25.54
CA GLU A 101 -4.46 13.06 -26.23
C GLU A 101 -3.23 12.18 -26.51
N GLU A 102 -2.10 12.77 -26.87
CA GLU A 102 -0.85 12.02 -27.06
C GLU A 102 -0.36 11.44 -25.74
N VAL A 103 -0.44 12.22 -24.65
CA VAL A 103 -0.05 11.76 -23.30
C VAL A 103 -0.93 10.59 -22.88
N MET A 104 -2.25 10.68 -23.05
CA MET A 104 -3.19 9.61 -22.74
C MET A 104 -2.90 8.34 -23.54
N ASN A 105 -2.63 8.45 -24.84
CA ASN A 105 -2.34 7.28 -25.67
C ASN A 105 -1.05 6.60 -25.22
N ILE A 106 0.01 7.35 -24.94
CA ILE A 106 1.29 6.80 -24.49
C ILE A 106 1.11 6.14 -23.12
N ALA A 107 0.34 6.73 -22.20
CA ALA A 107 0.04 6.12 -20.91
C ALA A 107 -0.71 4.79 -21.06
N ASN A 108 -1.72 4.76 -21.90
CA ASN A 108 -2.53 3.58 -22.17
C ASN A 108 -1.71 2.46 -22.84
N ASP A 109 -0.87 2.78 -23.82
CA ASP A 109 0.05 1.81 -24.44
C ASP A 109 1.03 1.21 -23.41
N ALA A 110 1.59 2.04 -22.53
CA ALA A 110 2.47 1.60 -21.45
C ALA A 110 1.75 0.68 -20.45
N TYR A 111 0.49 0.97 -20.12
CA TYR A 111 -0.34 0.11 -19.28
C TYR A 111 -0.56 -1.26 -19.92
N HIS A 112 -0.93 -1.32 -21.22
CA HIS A 112 -1.13 -2.58 -21.92
C HIS A 112 0.15 -3.41 -22.02
N GLU A 113 1.31 -2.77 -22.23
CA GLU A 113 2.59 -3.48 -22.22
C GLU A 113 2.93 -4.01 -20.82
N TRP A 114 2.76 -3.18 -19.78
CA TRP A 114 2.97 -3.59 -18.40
C TRP A 114 2.09 -4.79 -18.04
N ARG A 115 0.82 -4.77 -18.42
CA ARG A 115 -0.12 -5.85 -18.17
C ARG A 115 0.28 -7.16 -18.88
N ARG A 116 0.74 -7.08 -20.12
CA ARG A 116 1.26 -8.25 -20.86
C ARG A 116 2.42 -8.91 -20.12
N LEU A 117 3.24 -8.13 -19.42
CA LEU A 117 4.39 -8.62 -18.64
C LEU A 117 3.98 -9.11 -17.24
N ASN A 118 2.78 -8.73 -16.75
CA ASN A 118 2.27 -9.06 -15.43
C ASN A 118 0.85 -9.69 -15.51
N PRO A 119 0.71 -10.89 -16.09
CA PRO A 119 -0.60 -11.50 -16.39
C PRO A 119 -1.41 -11.94 -15.16
N LYS A 120 -0.87 -11.84 -13.95
CA LYS A 120 -1.55 -12.15 -12.67
C LYS A 120 -2.06 -10.90 -11.94
N ASP A 121 -1.90 -9.72 -12.52
CA ASP A 121 -2.45 -8.49 -11.95
C ASP A 121 -3.92 -8.37 -12.35
N ASP A 122 -4.81 -8.30 -11.35
CA ASP A 122 -6.27 -8.18 -11.53
C ASP A 122 -6.73 -6.75 -11.88
N SER A 123 -5.82 -5.89 -12.36
CA SER A 123 -6.17 -4.54 -12.81
C SER A 123 -7.17 -4.58 -13.98
N PRO A 124 -8.12 -3.65 -14.06
CA PRO A 124 -9.25 -3.74 -14.97
C PRO A 124 -8.88 -3.62 -16.44
N GLU A 125 -9.57 -4.38 -17.29
CA GLU A 125 -9.34 -4.43 -18.75
C GLU A 125 -10.24 -3.50 -19.55
N GLU A 126 -11.45 -3.20 -19.05
CA GLU A 126 -12.49 -2.51 -19.81
C GLU A 126 -12.67 -1.07 -19.36
N GLU A 127 -12.91 -0.17 -20.33
CA GLU A 127 -13.25 1.22 -20.02
C GLU A 127 -14.54 1.29 -19.20
N PRO A 128 -14.62 2.21 -18.21
CA PRO A 128 -15.85 2.42 -17.45
C PRO A 128 -16.98 2.86 -18.39
N ASN A 129 -18.07 2.12 -18.39
CA ASN A 129 -19.30 2.51 -19.06
C ASN A 129 -20.50 2.36 -18.11
N ASP A 130 -21.63 2.99 -18.45
CA ASP A 130 -22.82 3.00 -17.58
C ASP A 130 -23.42 1.59 -17.34
N GLU A 131 -23.11 0.60 -18.19
CA GLU A 131 -23.62 -0.77 -18.12
C GLU A 131 -22.68 -1.71 -17.35
N THR A 132 -21.37 -1.39 -17.27
CA THR A 132 -20.36 -2.19 -16.57
C THR A 132 -20.15 -1.76 -15.12
N ALA A 133 -21.00 -0.90 -14.59
CA ALA A 133 -20.90 -0.33 -13.23
C ALA A 133 -20.80 -1.37 -12.08
N GLU A 134 -21.18 -2.63 -12.32
CA GLU A 134 -21.01 -3.71 -11.33
C GLU A 134 -19.54 -4.18 -11.23
N LYS A 135 -18.80 -4.20 -12.35
CA LYS A 135 -17.36 -4.49 -12.38
C LYS A 135 -16.54 -3.31 -11.84
N ASP A 136 -17.01 -2.07 -12.02
CA ASP A 136 -16.38 -0.85 -11.48
C ASP A 136 -16.33 -0.80 -9.94
N ASN A 137 -17.22 -1.47 -9.24
CA ASN A 137 -17.24 -1.51 -7.79
C ASN A 137 -16.04 -2.28 -7.21
N THR A 138 -15.67 -3.39 -7.82
CA THR A 138 -14.50 -4.19 -7.42
C THR A 138 -13.22 -3.37 -7.63
N MET A 139 -13.12 -2.69 -8.77
CA MET A 139 -11.98 -1.84 -9.12
C MET A 139 -11.81 -0.63 -8.21
N ASN A 140 -12.92 0.04 -7.87
CA ASN A 140 -12.90 1.19 -6.97
C ASN A 140 -12.52 0.75 -5.55
N LEU A 141 -12.93 -0.46 -5.15
CA LEU A 141 -12.55 -1.06 -3.88
C LEU A 141 -11.05 -1.39 -3.83
N ASP A 142 -10.50 -2.03 -4.85
CA ASP A 142 -9.07 -2.38 -4.92
C ASP A 142 -8.17 -1.13 -4.86
N LEU A 143 -8.59 -0.04 -5.54
CA LEU A 143 -7.89 1.25 -5.45
C LEU A 143 -7.96 1.85 -4.05
N LEU A 144 -9.15 1.84 -3.42
CA LEU A 144 -9.34 2.33 -2.06
C LEU A 144 -8.56 1.49 -1.05
N GLU A 145 -8.52 0.18 -1.23
CA GLU A 145 -7.71 -0.73 -0.42
C GLU A 145 -6.21 -0.47 -0.60
N SER A 146 -5.76 -0.29 -1.84
CA SER A 146 -4.37 0.05 -2.15
C SER A 146 -3.95 1.38 -1.53
N ASP A 147 -4.78 2.42 -1.67
CA ASP A 147 -4.52 3.75 -1.10
C ASP A 147 -4.57 3.70 0.44
N ALA A 148 -5.51 2.97 1.02
CA ALA A 148 -5.60 2.77 2.47
C ALA A 148 -4.37 2.02 3.01
N ARG A 149 -3.95 0.95 2.31
CA ARG A 149 -2.76 0.16 2.67
C ARG A 149 -1.49 1.01 2.60
N GLU A 150 -1.33 1.82 1.56
CA GLU A 150 -0.21 2.75 1.45
C GLU A 150 -0.24 3.81 2.56
N GLY A 151 -1.41 4.34 2.92
CA GLY A 151 -1.57 5.24 4.06
C GLY A 151 -1.12 4.60 5.39
N ILE A 152 -1.50 3.34 5.63
CA ILE A 152 -1.07 2.57 6.80
C ILE A 152 0.46 2.37 6.77
N ARG A 153 1.01 1.98 5.62
CA ARG A 153 2.46 1.80 5.45
C ARG A 153 3.23 3.07 5.80
N GLN A 154 2.78 4.23 5.29
CA GLN A 154 3.44 5.51 5.56
C GLN A 154 3.33 5.93 7.04
N PHE A 155 2.20 5.63 7.68
CA PHE A 155 2.07 5.86 9.11
C PHE A 155 3.09 5.04 9.91
N ILE A 156 3.29 3.75 9.56
CA ILE A 156 4.31 2.91 10.16
C ILE A 156 5.72 3.46 9.89
N VAL A 157 6.01 3.88 8.65
CA VAL A 157 7.30 4.48 8.26
C VAL A 157 7.64 5.71 9.09
N SER A 158 6.65 6.51 9.48
CA SER A 158 6.84 7.72 10.31
C SER A 158 7.19 7.45 11.77
N LYS A 159 7.07 6.18 12.22
CA LYS A 159 7.36 5.80 13.60
C LYS A 159 8.86 5.71 13.87
N SER A 160 9.25 5.92 15.12
CA SER A 160 10.58 5.59 15.57
C SER A 160 10.78 4.07 15.67
N PRO A 161 12.02 3.56 15.66
CA PRO A 161 12.30 2.13 15.86
C PRO A 161 11.67 1.54 17.12
N TYR A 162 11.60 2.31 18.19
CA TYR A 162 11.02 1.87 19.48
C TYR A 162 9.50 1.83 19.44
N GLU A 163 8.85 2.82 18.81
CA GLU A 163 7.39 2.78 18.60
C GLU A 163 7.00 1.57 17.72
N PHE A 164 7.78 1.26 16.69
CA PHE A 164 7.54 0.07 15.88
C PHE A 164 7.74 -1.22 16.68
N GLN A 165 8.75 -1.28 17.57
CA GLN A 165 8.95 -2.39 18.51
C GLN A 165 7.74 -2.57 19.44
N ASP A 166 7.19 -1.47 19.98
CA ASP A 166 6.00 -1.50 20.84
C ASP A 166 4.76 -1.99 20.07
N MET A 167 4.61 -1.58 18.80
CA MET A 167 3.56 -2.09 17.92
C MET A 167 3.69 -3.60 17.69
N VAL A 168 4.91 -4.13 17.50
CA VAL A 168 5.14 -5.58 17.37
C VAL A 168 4.76 -6.31 18.66
N ALA A 169 5.09 -5.75 19.82
CA ALA A 169 4.70 -6.32 21.11
C ALA A 169 3.17 -6.31 21.30
N ALA A 170 2.48 -5.22 20.88
CA ALA A 170 1.03 -5.10 20.90
C ALA A 170 0.36 -6.18 20.02
N LEU A 171 0.89 -6.39 18.80
CA LEU A 171 0.41 -7.44 17.92
C LEU A 171 0.55 -8.84 18.55
N LEU A 172 1.66 -9.14 19.19
CA LEU A 172 1.86 -10.41 19.87
C LEU A 172 0.88 -10.61 21.02
N ARG A 173 0.59 -9.55 21.81
CA ARG A 173 -0.45 -9.60 22.85
C ARG A 173 -1.84 -9.88 22.28
N ALA A 174 -2.19 -9.24 21.16
CA ALA A 174 -3.45 -9.48 20.47
C ALA A 174 -3.57 -10.92 19.91
N MET A 175 -2.44 -11.59 19.71
CA MET A 175 -2.33 -13.02 19.34
C MET A 175 -2.26 -13.96 20.56
N ASP A 176 -2.63 -13.47 21.73
CA ASP A 176 -2.66 -14.21 23.01
C ASP A 176 -1.28 -14.64 23.55
N TYR A 177 -0.19 -13.96 23.11
CA TYR A 177 1.13 -14.15 23.71
C TYR A 177 1.36 -13.19 24.86
N HIS A 178 2.05 -13.68 25.89
CA HIS A 178 2.56 -12.84 26.98
C HIS A 178 3.93 -12.29 26.60
N THR A 179 4.11 -10.97 26.71
CA THR A 179 5.35 -10.27 26.38
C THR A 179 6.02 -9.68 27.63
N PRO A 180 6.60 -10.52 28.50
CA PRO A 180 7.14 -10.08 29.78
C PRO A 180 8.42 -9.25 29.64
N PHE A 181 9.06 -9.28 28.49
CA PHE A 181 10.26 -8.53 28.19
C PHE A 181 10.15 -7.83 26.86
N ILE A 182 10.33 -6.52 26.89
CA ILE A 182 10.53 -5.63 25.73
C ILE A 182 11.84 -4.88 26.03
N ALA A 183 12.80 -4.94 25.12
CA ALA A 183 14.12 -4.36 25.32
C ALA A 183 14.03 -2.83 25.50
N PRO A 184 14.69 -2.26 26.52
CA PRO A 184 14.78 -0.81 26.68
C PRO A 184 15.64 -0.20 25.58
N LYS A 185 15.60 1.13 25.47
CA LYS A 185 16.47 1.86 24.54
C LYS A 185 17.94 1.58 24.83
N GLY A 186 18.68 1.10 23.82
CA GLY A 186 20.10 0.81 23.94
C GLY A 186 20.51 -0.51 23.28
N LYS A 187 21.58 -1.15 23.82
CA LYS A 187 22.05 -2.45 23.33
C LYS A 187 21.20 -3.57 23.93
N ASP A 188 20.59 -4.38 23.10
CA ASP A 188 19.59 -5.41 23.41
C ASP A 188 20.07 -6.85 23.18
N GLY A 189 21.35 -7.03 22.79
CA GLY A 189 21.89 -8.36 22.49
C GLY A 189 21.22 -9.04 21.27
N GLY A 190 20.46 -8.30 20.48
CA GLY A 190 19.80 -8.78 19.25
C GLY A 190 18.45 -9.46 19.47
N ILE A 191 17.87 -9.38 20.68
CA ILE A 191 16.51 -9.81 20.98
C ILE A 191 15.74 -8.63 21.57
N ASP A 192 14.75 -8.17 20.86
CA ASP A 192 13.97 -6.99 21.23
C ASP A 192 12.74 -7.34 22.07
N ILE A 193 12.11 -8.50 21.83
CA ILE A 193 10.95 -8.97 22.57
C ILE A 193 11.09 -10.46 22.88
N ILE A 194 10.68 -10.86 24.08
CA ILE A 194 10.48 -12.27 24.43
C ILE A 194 8.99 -12.49 24.67
N ALA A 195 8.42 -13.49 23.98
CA ALA A 195 7.03 -13.83 24.11
C ALA A 195 6.83 -15.30 24.52
N TYR A 196 5.80 -15.54 25.34
CA TYR A 196 5.47 -16.85 25.90
C TYR A 196 4.00 -17.20 25.61
N LEU A 197 3.72 -18.51 25.53
CA LEU A 197 2.36 -19.05 25.41
C LEU A 197 1.58 -19.06 26.74
N ASP A 198 2.25 -18.84 27.87
CA ASP A 198 1.66 -18.80 29.20
C ASP A 198 2.33 -17.72 30.06
N PRO A 199 1.65 -17.21 31.11
CA PRO A 199 2.17 -16.09 31.93
C PRO A 199 3.52 -16.37 32.61
N LEU A 200 3.82 -17.64 32.87
CA LEU A 200 5.06 -18.07 33.59
C LEU A 200 6.20 -18.43 32.64
N GLY A 201 5.93 -18.53 31.33
CA GLY A 201 6.90 -18.98 30.34
C GLY A 201 7.33 -20.43 30.53
N ALA A 202 6.49 -21.25 31.19
CA ALA A 202 6.77 -22.64 31.47
C ALA A 202 6.59 -23.55 30.26
N LYS A 203 5.70 -23.16 29.33
CA LYS A 203 5.43 -23.90 28.10
C LYS A 203 6.43 -23.49 26.99
N THR A 204 6.92 -24.48 26.26
CA THR A 204 7.71 -24.27 25.04
C THR A 204 6.77 -24.29 23.81
N PRO A 205 7.14 -23.65 22.69
CA PRO A 205 8.39 -22.89 22.48
C PRO A 205 8.38 -21.49 23.11
N ARG A 206 9.57 -20.98 23.42
CA ARG A 206 9.78 -19.57 23.72
C ARG A 206 10.01 -18.82 22.42
N ILE A 207 9.34 -17.68 22.25
CA ILE A 207 9.43 -16.88 21.05
C ILE A 207 10.38 -15.71 21.30
N LYS A 208 11.45 -15.65 20.53
CA LYS A 208 12.41 -14.56 20.52
C LYS A 208 12.21 -13.72 19.28
N VAL A 209 11.98 -12.43 19.49
CA VAL A 209 11.65 -11.51 18.41
C VAL A 209 12.77 -10.50 18.22
N GLN A 210 13.23 -10.37 16.99
CA GLN A 210 14.06 -9.25 16.56
C GLN A 210 13.23 -8.32 15.71
N VAL A 211 13.31 -7.01 15.96
CA VAL A 211 12.58 -5.97 15.25
C VAL A 211 13.57 -5.04 14.56
N LYS A 212 13.36 -4.78 13.28
CA LYS A 212 14.15 -3.82 12.50
C LYS A 212 13.25 -2.84 11.77
N HIS A 213 13.24 -1.61 12.24
CA HIS A 213 12.54 -0.53 11.55
C HIS A 213 13.42 0.02 10.41
N LYS A 214 13.33 -0.62 9.23
CA LYS A 214 14.08 -0.27 8.02
C LYS A 214 13.15 -0.25 6.81
N PRO A 215 12.27 0.75 6.69
CA PRO A 215 11.22 0.77 5.67
C PRO A 215 11.74 0.80 4.22
N GLU A 216 12.92 1.41 4.00
CA GLU A 216 13.49 1.61 2.66
C GLU A 216 14.60 0.60 2.30
N THR A 217 14.95 -0.32 3.22
CA THR A 217 16.09 -1.23 3.01
C THR A 217 15.67 -2.67 3.26
N ALA A 218 15.99 -3.56 2.31
CA ALA A 218 15.78 -4.99 2.49
C ALA A 218 16.77 -5.58 3.51
N ILE A 219 16.25 -6.40 4.42
CA ILE A 219 17.06 -7.17 5.38
C ILE A 219 17.80 -8.29 4.63
N GLY A 220 19.09 -8.42 4.90
CA GLY A 220 19.96 -9.40 4.25
C GLY A 220 20.14 -10.72 5.04
N ALA A 221 20.73 -11.73 4.40
CA ALA A 221 20.99 -13.04 4.99
C ALA A 221 21.89 -13.00 6.23
N SER A 222 22.80 -12.03 6.32
CA SER A 222 23.71 -11.87 7.47
C SER A 222 22.97 -11.58 8.78
N GLU A 223 21.92 -10.76 8.71
CA GLU A 223 21.10 -10.40 9.87
C GLU A 223 20.26 -11.61 10.34
N VAL A 224 19.73 -12.40 9.40
CA VAL A 224 19.00 -13.64 9.70
C VAL A 224 19.91 -14.67 10.39
N ARG A 225 21.15 -14.86 9.90
CA ARG A 225 22.14 -15.75 10.52
C ARG A 225 22.55 -15.27 11.91
N ALA A 226 22.70 -13.96 12.11
CA ALA A 226 23.01 -13.39 13.41
C ALA A 226 21.91 -13.71 14.44
N LEU A 227 20.63 -13.56 14.06
CA LEU A 227 19.51 -13.97 14.91
C LEU A 227 19.55 -15.47 15.23
N SER A 228 19.80 -16.33 14.22
CA SER A 228 19.94 -17.76 14.45
C SER A 228 20.99 -18.10 15.49
N GLY A 229 22.11 -17.36 15.53
CA GLY A 229 23.22 -17.58 16.46
C GLY A 229 22.86 -17.38 17.95
N VAL A 230 21.84 -16.57 18.24
CA VAL A 230 21.43 -16.28 19.65
C VAL A 230 20.26 -17.15 20.13
N LEU A 231 19.72 -18.02 19.28
CA LEU A 231 18.66 -18.95 19.66
C LEU A 231 19.20 -20.17 20.37
N LYS A 232 18.46 -20.66 21.37
CA LYS A 232 18.72 -21.94 22.07
C LYS A 232 17.83 -23.03 21.45
N ALA A 233 18.16 -24.28 21.78
CA ALA A 233 17.32 -25.41 21.41
C ALA A 233 15.89 -25.24 21.93
N GLY A 234 14.89 -25.43 21.06
CA GLY A 234 13.48 -25.26 21.38
C GLY A 234 12.96 -23.82 21.33
N ASP A 235 13.83 -22.81 21.03
CA ASP A 235 13.36 -21.45 20.75
C ASP A 235 12.80 -21.35 19.32
N ILE A 236 11.82 -20.47 19.13
CA ILE A 236 11.35 -20.00 17.84
C ILE A 236 11.74 -18.54 17.68
N ALA A 237 12.24 -18.16 16.52
CA ALA A 237 12.49 -16.76 16.21
C ALA A 237 11.40 -16.16 15.34
N LEU A 238 11.00 -14.94 15.66
CA LEU A 238 10.34 -14.03 14.75
C LEU A 238 11.30 -12.89 14.39
N PHE A 239 11.50 -12.67 13.12
CA PHE A 239 12.22 -11.49 12.66
C PHE A 239 11.21 -10.58 11.96
N VAL A 240 10.95 -9.41 12.52
CA VAL A 240 9.95 -8.47 12.03
C VAL A 240 10.64 -7.23 11.48
N THR A 241 10.28 -6.82 10.27
CA THR A 241 10.77 -5.57 9.69
C THR A 241 9.62 -4.72 9.14
N SER A 242 9.75 -3.41 9.21
CA SER A 242 8.84 -2.48 8.53
C SER A 242 9.09 -2.37 7.02
N GLY A 243 10.20 -2.94 6.53
CA GLY A 243 10.58 -3.02 5.12
C GLY A 243 10.37 -4.41 4.54
N THR A 244 11.34 -4.88 3.79
CA THR A 244 11.29 -6.16 3.06
C THR A 244 12.48 -7.07 3.41
N TYR A 245 12.47 -8.29 2.89
CA TYR A 245 13.58 -9.24 2.96
C TYR A 245 14.13 -9.55 1.57
N SER A 246 15.46 -9.65 1.46
CA SER A 246 16.10 -10.16 0.23
C SER A 246 15.77 -11.65 0.02
N ALA A 247 15.93 -12.14 -1.22
CA ALA A 247 15.80 -13.57 -1.52
C ALA A 247 16.75 -14.41 -0.68
N ASP A 248 18.00 -13.95 -0.50
CA ASP A 248 19.00 -14.64 0.31
C ASP A 248 18.64 -14.69 1.80
N ALA A 249 17.96 -13.66 2.32
CA ALA A 249 17.45 -13.68 3.69
C ALA A 249 16.34 -14.73 3.87
N ARG A 250 15.42 -14.83 2.91
CA ARG A 250 14.36 -15.86 2.90
C ARG A 250 14.95 -17.27 2.82
N ASN A 251 15.96 -17.48 1.96
CA ASN A 251 16.70 -18.74 1.87
C ASN A 251 17.44 -19.07 3.16
N ALA A 252 18.09 -18.10 3.79
CA ALA A 252 18.78 -18.30 5.06
C ALA A 252 17.84 -18.66 6.23
N ALA A 253 16.59 -18.16 6.21
CA ALA A 253 15.60 -18.52 7.21
C ALA A 253 15.05 -19.94 6.99
N SER A 254 14.71 -20.30 5.72
CA SER A 254 14.15 -21.62 5.38
C SER A 254 15.17 -22.77 5.47
N GLY A 255 16.43 -22.49 5.20
CA GLY A 255 17.52 -23.48 5.29
C GLY A 255 18.16 -23.61 6.68
N ASN A 256 17.54 -23.06 7.72
CA ASN A 256 18.09 -23.06 9.08
C ASN A 256 17.56 -24.26 9.89
N ASP A 257 18.40 -24.83 10.75
CA ASP A 257 18.01 -25.90 11.71
C ASP A 257 17.00 -25.42 12.75
N LYS A 258 16.94 -24.11 12.99
CA LYS A 258 16.05 -23.46 13.94
C LYS A 258 14.92 -22.79 13.19
N PHE A 259 13.73 -22.84 13.75
CA PHE A 259 12.58 -22.22 13.12
C PHE A 259 12.68 -20.68 13.21
N ILE A 260 12.78 -20.02 12.06
CA ILE A 260 12.81 -18.56 11.93
C ILE A 260 11.67 -18.13 11.02
N ARG A 261 10.69 -17.41 11.57
CA ARG A 261 9.62 -16.79 10.79
C ARG A 261 10.02 -15.35 10.45
N LEU A 262 9.99 -15.01 9.18
CA LEU A 262 10.16 -13.64 8.70
C LEU A 262 8.77 -13.00 8.54
N ILE A 263 8.63 -11.77 9.02
CA ILE A 263 7.43 -10.94 8.92
C ILE A 263 7.87 -9.60 8.34
N ASP A 264 7.52 -9.33 7.11
CA ASP A 264 7.82 -8.06 6.46
C ASP A 264 6.72 -7.01 6.73
N GLY A 265 6.89 -5.78 6.20
CA GLY A 265 5.96 -4.70 6.44
C GLY A 265 4.54 -5.00 5.96
N ASN A 266 4.39 -5.76 4.87
CA ASN A 266 3.09 -6.18 4.36
C ASN A 266 2.44 -7.25 5.26
N ASP A 267 3.21 -8.28 5.63
CA ASP A 267 2.76 -9.30 6.57
C ASP A 267 2.31 -8.66 7.90
N PHE A 268 3.07 -7.66 8.39
CA PHE A 268 2.75 -6.95 9.62
C PHE A 268 1.41 -6.21 9.53
N ILE A 269 1.16 -5.49 8.43
CA ILE A 269 -0.11 -4.79 8.18
C ILE A 269 -1.28 -5.78 8.17
N ASP A 270 -1.16 -6.89 7.44
CA ASP A 270 -2.20 -7.93 7.35
C ASP A 270 -2.52 -8.53 8.73
N MET A 271 -1.47 -8.83 9.50
CA MET A 271 -1.64 -9.35 10.86
C MET A 271 -2.25 -8.30 11.80
N TRP A 272 -1.85 -7.04 11.72
CA TRP A 272 -2.43 -5.94 12.51
C TRP A 272 -3.93 -5.80 12.25
N GLN A 273 -4.33 -5.76 10.98
CA GLN A 273 -5.73 -5.69 10.59
C GLN A 273 -6.53 -6.91 11.06
N LYS A 274 -5.96 -8.11 10.93
CA LYS A 274 -6.61 -9.38 11.36
C LYS A 274 -6.87 -9.44 12.86
N TYR A 275 -5.94 -8.96 13.67
CA TYR A 275 -6.01 -9.05 15.13
C TYR A 275 -6.49 -7.74 15.79
N TYR A 276 -6.86 -6.72 15.01
CA TYR A 276 -7.21 -5.40 15.50
C TYR A 276 -8.30 -5.41 16.57
N ASP A 277 -9.34 -6.23 16.42
CA ASP A 277 -10.46 -6.29 17.37
C ASP A 277 -10.07 -6.89 18.73
N LYS A 278 -8.99 -7.67 18.77
CA LYS A 278 -8.45 -8.26 20.00
C LYS A 278 -7.49 -7.32 20.74
N MET A 279 -7.12 -6.20 20.17
CA MET A 279 -6.20 -5.22 20.77
C MET A 279 -6.92 -4.40 21.83
N THR A 280 -6.18 -3.99 22.87
CA THR A 280 -6.62 -2.98 23.82
C THR A 280 -6.76 -1.62 23.13
N ASP A 281 -7.47 -0.68 23.74
CA ASP A 281 -7.61 0.66 23.17
C ASP A 281 -6.27 1.40 23.11
N ASP A 282 -5.37 1.17 24.08
CA ASP A 282 -4.02 1.73 24.08
C ASP A 282 -3.19 1.17 22.91
N ASP A 283 -3.28 -0.15 22.66
CA ASP A 283 -2.60 -0.78 21.53
C ASP A 283 -3.16 -0.29 20.18
N LYS A 284 -4.49 -0.13 20.05
CA LYS A 284 -5.14 0.42 18.85
C LYS A 284 -4.70 1.85 18.54
N ASN A 285 -4.44 2.66 19.58
CA ASN A 285 -3.95 4.04 19.40
C ASN A 285 -2.56 4.13 18.76
N MET A 286 -1.76 3.06 18.80
CA MET A 286 -0.45 3.02 18.14
C MET A 286 -0.56 3.03 16.61
N LEU A 287 -1.64 2.42 16.06
CA LEU A 287 -2.00 2.45 14.64
C LEU A 287 -3.55 2.42 14.56
N PRO A 288 -4.20 3.59 14.68
CA PRO A 288 -5.66 3.67 14.73
C PRO A 288 -6.26 3.43 13.35
N LEU A 289 -7.01 2.34 13.21
CA LEU A 289 -7.70 1.98 11.98
C LEU A 289 -9.20 2.23 12.11
N LYS A 290 -9.81 2.69 11.02
CA LYS A 290 -11.27 2.76 10.86
C LYS A 290 -11.69 1.73 9.82
N ARG A 291 -12.55 0.78 10.21
CA ARG A 291 -13.13 -0.19 9.28
C ARG A 291 -14.33 0.40 8.56
N ILE A 292 -14.42 0.14 7.27
CA ILE A 292 -15.56 0.49 6.43
C ILE A 292 -16.03 -0.81 5.78
N SER A 293 -17.34 -1.05 5.78
CA SER A 293 -17.94 -2.20 5.10
C SER A 293 -18.45 -1.79 3.73
N PHE A 294 -18.12 -2.56 2.71
CA PHE A 294 -18.65 -2.42 1.36
C PHE A 294 -19.61 -3.56 1.07
N LEU A 295 -20.59 -3.30 0.20
CA LEU A 295 -21.48 -4.37 -0.27
C LEU A 295 -20.66 -5.28 -1.20
N GLY A 296 -20.50 -6.54 -0.82
CA GLY A 296 -19.87 -7.55 -1.66
C GLY A 296 -20.80 -7.96 -2.81
N ASN A 297 -20.22 -8.36 -3.95
CA ASN A 297 -20.98 -9.02 -4.99
C ASN A 297 -21.36 -10.41 -4.51
N ASN A 298 -22.62 -10.81 -4.69
CA ASN A 298 -23.03 -12.20 -4.50
C ASN A 298 -22.35 -13.01 -5.63
N GLU A 299 -21.39 -13.88 -5.27
CA GLU A 299 -20.90 -14.93 -6.15
C GLU A 299 -22.00 -15.96 -6.42
#